data_d7f4e55936760d5217a15ffbbc327153
#
_entry.id   d7f4e55936760d5217a15ffbbc327153
#
_cell.length_a   1.000
_cell.length_b   1.000
_cell.length_c   1.000
_cell.angle_alpha   90.00
_cell.angle_beta   90.00
_cell.angle_gamma   90.00
#
_symmetry.space_group_name_H-M   'P 1'
#
loop_
_entity.id
_entity.type
_entity.pdbx_description
1 polymer ?
#
loop_
_entity_poly.entity_id
_entity_poly.type
_entity_poly.pdbx_seq_one_letter_code
_entity_poly.pdbx_strand_id
1 'polypeptide(L)'
;MLKVIVDLDVVTIAKWYRKRDRRLESSQRFLGRVERGEFSLAVPDTFLEILRLWEYGELSSIIRGWYEANARFIIPSDEAVKKVAVKTGFSEEVLIEKFALEANMKKEDAFLVLIGTGSEIAYIVTWNKAHLRDKREKIEQIGARFGLRVPRIIFPTEI
;
A
#
# COMPACT_ATOMS: atom_id res chain seq x y z
N MET A 1 10.67 13.25 -6.84
CA MET A 1 9.29 12.73 -7.07
C MET A 1 8.92 11.78 -5.93
N LEU A 2 7.75 11.95 -5.35
CA LEU A 2 7.30 11.12 -4.23
C LEU A 2 7.02 9.69 -4.67
N LYS A 3 7.54 8.73 -3.91
CA LYS A 3 7.25 7.31 -4.11
C LYS A 3 5.96 6.94 -3.40
N VAL A 4 5.07 6.28 -4.12
CA VAL A 4 3.76 5.88 -3.59
C VAL A 4 3.49 4.40 -3.85
N ILE A 5 2.78 3.77 -2.92
CA ILE A 5 2.11 2.50 -3.13
C ILE A 5 0.63 2.82 -3.28
N VAL A 6 0.01 2.34 -4.33
CA VAL A 6 -1.44 2.42 -4.53
C VAL A 6 -2.03 1.06 -4.21
N ASP A 7 -2.87 1.00 -3.18
CA ASP A 7 -3.46 -0.25 -2.73
C ASP A 7 -4.40 -0.85 -3.79
N LEU A 8 -4.53 -2.16 -3.77
CA LEU A 8 -5.35 -2.91 -4.73
C LEU A 8 -6.80 -2.39 -4.78
N ASP A 9 -7.36 -1.97 -3.65
CA ASP A 9 -8.74 -1.47 -3.59
C ASP A 9 -8.95 -0.22 -4.46
N VAL A 10 -8.00 0.68 -4.51
CA VAL A 10 -8.07 1.90 -5.33
C VAL A 10 -8.11 1.54 -6.81
N VAL A 11 -7.24 0.66 -7.25
CA VAL A 11 -7.17 0.24 -8.65
C VAL A 11 -8.40 -0.59 -9.03
N THR A 12 -8.82 -1.49 -8.14
CA THR A 12 -10.01 -2.32 -8.34
C THR A 12 -11.25 -1.46 -8.55
N ILE A 13 -11.47 -0.48 -7.69
CA ILE A 13 -12.60 0.43 -7.81
C ILE A 13 -12.54 1.22 -9.10
N ALA A 14 -11.39 1.76 -9.45
CA ALA A 14 -11.20 2.55 -10.68
C ALA A 14 -11.48 1.73 -11.95
N LYS A 15 -11.16 0.43 -11.95
CA LYS A 15 -11.26 -0.44 -13.14
C LYS A 15 -12.57 -1.22 -13.23
N TRP A 16 -13.26 -1.39 -12.11
CA TRP A 16 -14.51 -2.18 -12.09
C TRP A 16 -15.74 -1.44 -12.65
N TYR A 17 -15.69 -0.12 -12.82
CA TYR A 17 -16.74 0.71 -13.41
C TYR A 17 -18.13 0.58 -12.76
N ARG A 18 -18.19 0.36 -11.45
CA ARG A 18 -19.49 0.38 -10.73
C ARG A 18 -19.95 1.83 -10.58
N LYS A 19 -20.85 2.26 -11.45
CA LYS A 19 -21.32 3.66 -11.57
C LYS A 19 -21.85 4.29 -10.28
N ARG A 20 -22.22 3.50 -9.28
CA ARG A 20 -22.77 3.97 -8.00
C ARG A 20 -21.75 4.04 -6.86
N ASP A 21 -20.52 3.63 -7.08
CA ASP A 21 -19.51 3.74 -6.04
C ASP A 21 -19.01 5.19 -5.98
N ARG A 22 -19.17 5.80 -4.81
CA ARG A 22 -18.73 7.19 -4.58
C ARG A 22 -17.23 7.38 -4.74
N ARG A 23 -16.47 6.28 -4.63
CA ARG A 23 -15.01 6.28 -4.72
C ARG A 23 -14.49 6.20 -6.15
N LEU A 24 -15.38 5.89 -7.10
CA LEU A 24 -14.98 5.64 -8.50
C LEU A 24 -14.26 6.83 -9.11
N GLU A 25 -14.88 7.99 -9.09
CA GLU A 25 -14.33 9.20 -9.70
C GLU A 25 -12.97 9.59 -9.09
N SER A 26 -12.89 9.58 -7.76
CA SER A 26 -11.64 9.90 -7.05
C SER A 26 -10.53 8.90 -7.33
N SER A 27 -10.89 7.61 -7.41
CA SER A 27 -9.94 6.55 -7.77
C SER A 27 -9.41 6.75 -9.20
N GLN A 28 -10.30 6.96 -10.15
CA GLN A 28 -9.90 7.19 -11.56
C GLN A 28 -9.05 8.45 -11.71
N ARG A 29 -9.41 9.51 -11.02
CA ARG A 29 -8.65 10.77 -11.04
C ARG A 29 -7.23 10.56 -10.49
N PHE A 30 -7.12 9.85 -9.38
CA PHE A 30 -5.82 9.56 -8.80
C PHE A 30 -4.95 8.68 -9.71
N LEU A 31 -5.53 7.62 -10.29
CA LEU A 31 -4.81 6.78 -11.24
C LEU A 31 -4.32 7.60 -12.44
N GLY A 32 -5.14 8.52 -12.93
CA GLY A 32 -4.74 9.42 -14.01
C GLY A 32 -3.52 10.28 -13.66
N ARG A 33 -3.42 10.73 -12.43
CA ARG A 33 -2.24 11.47 -11.95
C ARG A 33 -0.99 10.61 -11.94
N VAL A 34 -1.11 9.36 -11.52
CA VAL A 34 0.00 8.38 -11.57
C VAL A 34 0.42 8.13 -13.02
N GLU A 35 -0.54 7.91 -13.90
CA GLU A 35 -0.29 7.67 -15.34
C GLU A 35 0.43 8.85 -16.00
N ARG A 36 0.15 10.06 -15.57
CA ARG A 36 0.85 11.27 -16.04
C ARG A 36 2.23 11.49 -15.43
N GLY A 37 2.66 10.61 -14.54
CA GLY A 37 3.98 10.68 -13.92
C GLY A 37 4.11 11.69 -12.78
N GLU A 38 3.00 12.07 -12.14
CA GLU A 38 3.04 12.98 -10.98
C GLU A 38 3.63 12.30 -9.73
N PHE A 39 3.61 10.97 -9.71
CA PHE A 39 4.16 10.16 -8.63
C PHE A 39 5.02 9.04 -9.18
N SER A 40 5.96 8.57 -8.37
CA SER A 40 6.75 7.38 -8.68
C SER A 40 6.06 6.17 -8.05
N LEU A 41 5.35 5.39 -8.86
CA LEU A 41 4.61 4.23 -8.39
C LEU A 41 5.55 3.06 -8.09
N ALA A 42 5.41 2.50 -6.90
CA ALA A 42 6.04 1.26 -6.51
C ALA A 42 4.96 0.21 -6.23
N VAL A 43 5.16 -1.01 -6.68
CA VAL A 43 4.23 -2.11 -6.45
C VAL A 43 4.91 -3.23 -5.67
N PRO A 44 4.36 -3.63 -4.52
CA PRO A 44 4.84 -4.83 -3.84
C PRO A 44 4.64 -6.07 -4.71
N ASP A 45 5.63 -6.96 -4.74
CA ASP A 45 5.53 -8.22 -5.48
C ASP A 45 4.36 -9.07 -5.01
N THR A 46 3.99 -8.97 -3.73
CA THR A 46 2.82 -9.64 -3.15
C THR A 46 1.51 -9.21 -3.80
N PHE A 47 1.39 -7.96 -4.26
CA PHE A 47 0.20 -7.52 -5.00
C PHE A 47 0.06 -8.27 -6.32
N LEU A 48 1.15 -8.43 -7.04
CA LEU A 48 1.16 -9.15 -8.31
C LEU A 48 0.83 -10.64 -8.12
N GLU A 49 1.29 -11.24 -7.02
CA GLU A 49 0.95 -12.62 -6.67
C GLU A 49 -0.53 -12.77 -6.32
N ILE A 50 -1.09 -11.87 -5.52
CA ILE A 50 -2.51 -11.87 -5.18
C ILE A 50 -3.36 -11.79 -6.45
N LEU A 51 -3.02 -10.90 -7.36
CA LEU A 51 -3.72 -10.72 -8.62
C LEU A 51 -3.67 -11.98 -9.51
N ARG A 52 -2.57 -12.71 -9.45
CA ARG A 52 -2.42 -13.96 -10.20
C ARG A 52 -3.36 -15.06 -9.70
N LEU A 53 -3.71 -15.02 -8.40
CA LEU A 53 -4.54 -16.03 -7.74
C LEU A 53 -6.03 -15.67 -7.68
N TRP A 54 -6.41 -14.46 -8.10
CA TRP A 54 -7.81 -14.05 -8.09
C TRP A 54 -8.66 -14.84 -9.07
N GLU A 55 -9.88 -15.17 -8.64
CA GLU A 55 -10.88 -15.90 -9.44
C GLU A 55 -11.44 -15.05 -10.61
N TYR A 56 -11.38 -13.73 -10.50
CA TYR A 56 -11.87 -12.80 -11.52
C TYR A 56 -10.80 -12.51 -12.57
N GLY A 57 -10.49 -13.52 -13.40
CA GLY A 57 -9.34 -13.51 -14.31
C GLY A 57 -9.22 -12.28 -15.22
N GLU A 58 -10.33 -11.80 -15.78
CA GLU A 58 -10.31 -10.60 -16.65
C GLU A 58 -10.00 -9.34 -15.87
N LEU A 59 -10.70 -9.09 -14.75
CA LEU A 59 -10.44 -7.94 -13.90
C LEU A 59 -9.04 -7.97 -13.31
N SER A 60 -8.61 -9.13 -12.84
CA SER A 60 -7.26 -9.34 -12.32
C SER A 60 -6.19 -8.98 -13.36
N SER A 61 -6.38 -9.40 -14.61
CA SER A 61 -5.45 -9.08 -15.69
C SER A 61 -5.40 -7.59 -15.99
N ILE A 62 -6.54 -6.89 -15.96
CA ILE A 62 -6.61 -5.45 -16.16
C ILE A 62 -5.86 -4.71 -15.05
N ILE A 63 -6.09 -5.09 -13.80
CA ILE A 63 -5.43 -4.47 -12.64
C ILE A 63 -3.92 -4.71 -12.68
N ARG A 64 -3.52 -5.96 -12.90
CA ARG A 64 -2.10 -6.31 -13.02
C ARG A 64 -1.42 -5.54 -14.15
N GLY A 65 -2.08 -5.45 -15.31
CA GLY A 65 -1.59 -4.71 -16.46
C GLY A 65 -1.40 -3.22 -16.13
N TRP A 66 -2.28 -2.64 -15.33
CA TRP A 66 -2.13 -1.26 -14.89
C TRP A 66 -0.87 -1.07 -14.04
N TYR A 67 -0.63 -1.94 -13.06
CA TYR A 67 0.59 -1.87 -12.25
C TYR A 67 1.84 -2.06 -13.11
N GLU A 68 1.86 -3.07 -13.96
CA GLU A 68 3.00 -3.36 -14.82
C GLU A 68 3.33 -2.21 -15.78
N ALA A 69 2.30 -1.53 -16.29
CA ALA A 69 2.49 -0.41 -17.21
C ALA A 69 2.95 0.87 -16.51
N ASN A 70 2.61 1.07 -15.24
CA ASN A 70 2.82 2.34 -14.54
C ASN A 70 3.84 2.27 -13.42
N ALA A 71 4.13 1.10 -12.88
CA ALA A 71 5.09 0.96 -11.78
C ALA A 71 6.53 1.20 -12.28
N ARG A 72 7.26 2.01 -11.55
CA ARG A 72 8.68 2.23 -11.77
C ARG A 72 9.54 1.24 -10.99
N PHE A 73 8.97 0.69 -9.91
CA PHE A 73 9.67 -0.25 -9.03
C PHE A 73 8.75 -1.39 -8.66
N ILE A 74 9.28 -2.60 -8.65
CA ILE A 74 8.67 -3.74 -7.98
C ILE A 74 9.40 -3.91 -6.66
N ILE A 75 8.66 -3.87 -5.56
CA ILE A 75 9.25 -4.01 -4.23
C ILE A 75 9.30 -5.49 -3.86
N PRO A 76 10.49 -6.06 -3.63
CA PRO A 76 10.58 -7.39 -3.03
C PRO A 76 10.17 -7.27 -1.56
N SER A 77 8.95 -7.70 -1.25
CA SER A 77 8.30 -7.47 0.04
C SER A 77 9.09 -8.04 1.21
N ASP A 78 9.58 -9.26 1.09
CA ASP A 78 10.35 -9.90 2.16
C ASP A 78 11.65 -9.16 2.46
N GLU A 79 12.34 -8.70 1.43
CA GLU A 79 13.58 -7.94 1.59
C GLU A 79 13.33 -6.57 2.23
N ALA A 80 12.22 -5.92 1.87
CA ALA A 80 11.85 -4.63 2.45
C ALA A 80 11.60 -4.77 3.96
N VAL A 81 10.86 -5.79 4.37
CA VAL A 81 10.58 -6.04 5.80
C VAL A 81 11.85 -6.44 6.54
N LYS A 82 12.73 -7.22 5.92
CA LYS A 82 14.05 -7.55 6.49
C LYS A 82 14.88 -6.31 6.79
N LYS A 83 14.87 -5.31 5.94
CA LYS A 83 15.59 -4.05 6.19
C LYS A 83 15.11 -3.38 7.46
N VAL A 84 13.79 -3.39 7.72
CA VAL A 84 13.22 -2.84 8.95
C VAL A 84 13.63 -3.67 10.15
N ALA A 85 13.60 -4.99 10.04
CA ALA A 85 14.02 -5.91 11.09
C ALA A 85 15.49 -5.68 11.48
N VAL A 86 16.37 -5.58 10.51
CA VAL A 86 17.79 -5.30 10.76
C VAL A 86 17.97 -3.94 11.44
N LYS A 87 17.28 -2.92 10.97
CA LYS A 87 17.38 -1.56 11.52
C LYS A 87 16.91 -1.48 12.97
N THR A 88 15.86 -2.20 13.33
CA THR A 88 15.25 -2.14 14.66
C THR A 88 15.82 -3.16 15.65
N GLY A 89 16.46 -4.22 15.15
CA GLY A 89 16.92 -5.36 15.96
C GLY A 89 15.80 -6.33 16.35
N PHE A 90 14.57 -6.12 15.89
CA PHE A 90 13.44 -7.02 16.12
C PHE A 90 13.27 -7.97 14.93
N SER A 91 12.68 -9.17 15.17
CA SER A 91 12.32 -10.06 14.10
C SER A 91 11.13 -9.49 13.30
N GLU A 92 10.97 -9.94 12.06
CA GLU A 92 9.85 -9.57 11.20
C GLU A 92 8.52 -9.88 11.87
N GLU A 93 8.39 -11.07 12.46
CA GLU A 93 7.17 -11.52 13.15
C GLU A 93 6.82 -10.62 14.33
N VAL A 94 7.80 -10.23 15.13
CA VAL A 94 7.59 -9.33 16.27
C VAL A 94 7.13 -7.96 15.80
N LEU A 95 7.72 -7.42 14.75
CA LEU A 95 7.32 -6.13 14.18
C LEU A 95 5.87 -6.16 13.67
N ILE A 96 5.52 -7.19 12.91
CA ILE A 96 4.15 -7.37 12.40
C ILE A 96 3.16 -7.44 13.55
N GLU A 97 3.46 -8.24 14.57
CA GLU A 97 2.60 -8.38 15.76
C GLU A 97 2.45 -7.06 16.52
N LYS A 98 3.53 -6.31 16.69
CA LYS A 98 3.47 -5.02 17.38
C LYS A 98 2.55 -4.04 16.71
N PHE A 99 2.67 -3.88 15.39
CA PHE A 99 1.75 -3.01 14.63
C PHE A 99 0.32 -3.55 14.67
N ALA A 100 0.13 -4.85 14.47
CA ALA A 100 -1.20 -5.45 14.43
C ALA A 100 -1.92 -5.32 15.77
N LEU A 101 -1.24 -5.60 16.88
CA LEU A 101 -1.84 -5.55 18.22
C LEU A 101 -2.00 -4.11 18.72
N GLU A 102 -0.96 -3.30 18.65
CA GLU A 102 -0.99 -1.95 19.21
C GLU A 102 -1.84 -0.97 18.41
N ALA A 103 -1.88 -1.10 17.07
CA ALA A 103 -2.74 -0.29 16.23
C ALA A 103 -4.10 -0.94 15.97
N ASN A 104 -4.32 -2.15 16.45
CA ASN A 104 -5.54 -2.92 16.21
C ASN A 104 -5.86 -3.03 14.71
N MET A 105 -4.91 -3.52 13.95
CA MET A 105 -5.00 -3.70 12.50
C MET A 105 -4.73 -5.15 12.13
N LYS A 106 -5.08 -5.53 10.91
CA LYS A 106 -4.78 -6.88 10.40
C LYS A 106 -3.29 -7.03 10.13
N LYS A 107 -2.78 -8.26 10.28
CA LYS A 107 -1.37 -8.56 10.01
C LYS A 107 -0.95 -8.24 8.57
N GLU A 108 -1.83 -8.48 7.61
CA GLU A 108 -1.57 -8.15 6.20
C GLU A 108 -1.37 -6.64 6.00
N ASP A 109 -2.16 -5.83 6.69
CA ASP A 109 -2.06 -4.38 6.64
C ASP A 109 -0.79 -3.89 7.36
N ALA A 110 -0.46 -4.50 8.49
CA ALA A 110 0.81 -4.24 9.18
C ALA A 110 2.02 -4.59 8.30
N PHE A 111 1.95 -5.71 7.60
CA PHE A 111 2.97 -6.12 6.64
C PHE A 111 3.14 -5.08 5.52
N LEU A 112 2.04 -4.57 4.98
CA LEU A 112 2.08 -3.52 3.95
C LEU A 112 2.76 -2.24 4.47
N VAL A 113 2.48 -1.82 5.69
CA VAL A 113 3.14 -0.66 6.31
C VAL A 113 4.65 -0.90 6.41
N LEU A 114 5.07 -2.10 6.82
CA LEU A 114 6.48 -2.46 6.94
C LEU A 114 7.18 -2.53 5.58
N ILE A 115 6.51 -3.04 4.55
CA ILE A 115 7.02 -3.02 3.16
C ILE A 115 7.29 -1.57 2.74
N GLY A 116 6.33 -0.69 2.96
CA GLY A 116 6.46 0.72 2.62
C GLY A 116 7.58 1.40 3.41
N THR A 117 7.74 1.05 4.68
CA THR A 117 8.81 1.58 5.54
C THR A 117 10.19 1.16 5.02
N GLY A 118 10.37 -0.12 4.72
CA GLY A 118 11.64 -0.64 4.24
C GLY A 118 12.02 -0.14 2.84
N SER A 119 11.04 0.30 2.06
CA SER A 119 11.25 0.81 0.70
C SER A 119 11.21 2.34 0.60
N GLU A 120 11.15 3.02 1.74
CA GLU A 120 11.14 4.49 1.81
C GLU A 120 9.98 5.11 1.03
N ILE A 121 8.81 4.51 1.13
CA ILE A 121 7.59 4.98 0.50
C ILE A 121 7.05 6.20 1.26
N ALA A 122 6.71 7.26 0.53
CA ALA A 122 6.13 8.46 1.13
C ALA A 122 4.67 8.27 1.52
N TYR A 123 3.87 7.67 0.63
CA TYR A 123 2.43 7.50 0.84
C TYR A 123 1.96 6.11 0.46
N ILE A 124 1.07 5.55 1.29
CA ILE A 124 0.20 4.43 0.91
C ILE A 124 -1.17 5.02 0.64
N VAL A 125 -1.62 4.93 -0.59
CA VAL A 125 -2.92 5.44 -1.03
C VAL A 125 -3.91 4.28 -1.02
N THR A 126 -4.96 4.40 -0.21
CA THR A 126 -5.87 3.28 0.08
C THR A 126 -7.27 3.77 0.40
N TRP A 127 -8.27 2.93 0.20
CA TRP A 127 -9.61 3.12 0.73
C TRP A 127 -9.86 2.33 2.01
N ASN A 128 -8.87 1.57 2.48
CA ASN A 128 -8.98 0.79 3.73
C ASN A 128 -9.04 1.71 4.93
N LYS A 129 -10.26 2.11 5.30
CA LYS A 129 -10.52 3.04 6.40
C LYS A 129 -10.21 2.39 7.75
N ALA A 130 -10.82 1.23 8.01
CA ALA A 130 -10.82 0.61 9.33
C ALA A 130 -9.44 0.17 9.82
N HIS A 131 -8.60 -0.39 8.93
CA HIS A 131 -7.33 -1.02 9.31
C HIS A 131 -6.09 -0.22 8.90
N LEU A 132 -6.24 0.82 8.09
CA LEU A 132 -5.12 1.66 7.66
C LEU A 132 -5.37 3.14 7.94
N ARG A 133 -6.33 3.74 7.29
CA ARG A 133 -6.51 5.21 7.38
C ARG A 133 -6.86 5.69 8.79
N ASP A 134 -7.78 5.02 9.48
CA ASP A 134 -8.18 5.38 10.85
C ASP A 134 -7.09 5.06 11.88
N LYS A 135 -6.12 4.21 11.52
CA LYS A 135 -5.01 3.83 12.38
C LYS A 135 -3.75 4.66 12.14
N ARG A 136 -3.79 5.63 11.25
CA ARG A 136 -2.62 6.40 10.82
C ARG A 136 -1.81 6.99 11.97
N GLU A 137 -2.47 7.67 12.88
CA GLU A 137 -1.77 8.29 14.01
C GLU A 137 -1.07 7.26 14.89
N LYS A 138 -1.75 6.15 15.16
CA LYS A 138 -1.18 5.08 15.97
C LYS A 138 0.00 4.41 15.27
N ILE A 139 -0.11 4.19 13.97
CA ILE A 139 0.98 3.64 13.14
C ILE A 139 2.19 4.56 13.19
N GLU A 140 2.00 5.87 13.03
CA GLU A 140 3.08 6.86 13.11
C GLU A 140 3.73 6.88 14.50
N GLN A 141 2.95 6.79 15.58
CA GLN A 141 3.46 6.72 16.95
C GLN A 141 4.30 5.47 17.19
N ILE A 142 3.83 4.31 16.74
CA ILE A 142 4.58 3.04 16.85
C ILE A 142 5.89 3.15 16.06
N GLY A 143 5.82 3.64 14.83
CA GLY A 143 7.00 3.84 14.00
C GLY A 143 8.02 4.74 14.68
N ALA A 144 7.60 5.85 15.24
CA ALA A 144 8.47 6.80 15.93
C ALA A 144 9.21 6.16 17.11
N ARG A 145 8.53 5.29 17.89
CA ARG A 145 9.17 4.56 18.99
C ARG A 145 10.31 3.65 18.55
N PHE A 146 10.22 3.13 17.34
CA PHE A 146 11.27 2.29 16.76
C PHE A 146 12.28 3.06 15.90
N GLY A 147 12.18 4.38 15.85
CA GLY A 147 13.02 5.20 14.99
C GLY A 147 12.75 5.00 13.50
N LEU A 148 11.53 4.60 13.15
CA LEU A 148 11.12 4.31 11.78
C LEU A 148 10.34 5.48 11.18
N ARG A 149 10.59 5.73 9.91
CA ARG A 149 9.80 6.64 9.11
C ARG A 149 8.79 5.82 8.29
N VAL A 150 7.60 5.67 8.83
CA VAL A 150 6.52 4.93 8.17
C VAL A 150 5.87 5.77 7.07
N PRO A 151 5.31 5.14 6.01
CA PRO A 151 4.54 5.86 5.01
C PRO A 151 3.34 6.56 5.63
N ARG A 152 2.99 7.71 5.09
CA ARG A 152 1.73 8.36 5.45
C ARG A 152 0.59 7.69 4.72
N ILE A 153 -0.45 7.31 5.46
CA ILE A 153 -1.61 6.62 4.88
C ILE A 153 -2.69 7.64 4.56
N ILE A 154 -3.12 7.66 3.31
CA ILE A 154 -4.09 8.65 2.82
C ILE A 154 -5.12 8.02 1.89
N PHE A 155 -6.30 8.65 1.84
CA PHE A 155 -7.27 8.39 0.79
C PHE A 155 -6.84 9.06 -0.53
N PRO A 156 -7.28 8.56 -1.68
CA PRO A 156 -7.01 9.22 -2.97
C PRO A 156 -7.45 10.69 -3.03
N THR A 157 -8.41 11.08 -2.21
CA THR A 157 -8.93 12.45 -2.12
C THR A 157 -8.05 13.41 -1.31
N GLU A 158 -7.06 12.89 -0.59
CA GLU A 158 -6.25 13.66 0.35
C GLU A 158 -4.90 14.14 -0.22
N ILE A 159 -4.63 13.84 -1.46
CA ILE A 159 -3.33 14.12 -2.07
C ILE A 159 -3.46 15.00 -3.33
#